data_5a07799ea8e5eaa6600761304c5fd1b3
#
_entry.id   5a07799ea8e5eaa6600761304c5fd1b3
#
_cell.length_a   1.000
_cell.length_b   1.000
_cell.length_c   1.000
_cell.angle_alpha   90.00
_cell.angle_beta   90.00
_cell.angle_gamma   90.00
#
_symmetry.space_group_name_H-M   'P 1'
#
loop_
_entity.id
_entity.type
_entity.pdbx_description
1 polymer ?
#
loop_
_entity_poly.entity_id
_entity_poly.type
_entity_poly.pdbx_seq_one_letter_code
_entity_poly.pdbx_strand_id
1 'polypeptide(L)'
;MKKIQSLGVHHITLTGADRQTSIDFWEGVLGMPFIFDQPNLDVPEEGHLYFDVGDGRTTLTVFTNESRQPDATPNPNGVGHLHHLAFNVSRATYTQVAKRLDARGIDHSGNKDRGFMDSIYFRDPLGQLIELACYKFEPPVGVTHAAVLLEAHKLRVQREAYNISDEHLADAIEILTERTTHSLSPDRGVKISY
;
A
#
# COMPACT_ATOMS: atom_id res chain seq x y z
N MET A 1 -8.55 19.50 -23.96
CA MET A 1 -7.56 18.43 -24.25
C MET A 1 -8.07 17.13 -23.59
N LYS A 2 -8.09 15.99 -24.32
CA LYS A 2 -8.53 14.71 -23.75
C LYS A 2 -7.40 14.12 -22.90
N LYS A 3 -7.74 13.50 -21.76
CA LYS A 3 -6.77 12.86 -20.85
C LYS A 3 -6.39 11.46 -21.36
N ILE A 4 -5.14 11.06 -21.12
CA ILE A 4 -4.74 9.65 -21.25
C ILE A 4 -5.24 8.95 -19.98
N GLN A 5 -6.07 7.91 -20.15
CA GLN A 5 -6.75 7.25 -19.03
C GLN A 5 -5.90 6.06 -18.55
N SER A 6 -5.21 6.23 -17.40
CA SER A 6 -4.53 5.12 -16.74
C SER A 6 -5.55 4.20 -16.05
N LEU A 7 -5.27 2.90 -16.05
CA LEU A 7 -6.04 1.87 -15.34
C LEU A 7 -5.39 1.43 -14.01
N GLY A 8 -4.35 2.11 -13.58
CA GLY A 8 -3.59 1.81 -12.37
C GLY A 8 -2.13 1.47 -12.66
N VAL A 9 -1.45 0.93 -11.65
CA VAL A 9 -0.06 0.46 -11.79
C VAL A 9 -0.06 -0.88 -12.53
N HIS A 10 0.77 -1.00 -13.58
CA HIS A 10 0.98 -2.25 -14.29
C HIS A 10 2.09 -3.06 -13.61
N HIS A 11 3.25 -2.45 -13.42
CA HIS A 11 4.37 -3.02 -12.69
C HIS A 11 5.26 -1.90 -12.11
N ILE A 12 6.08 -2.28 -11.14
CA ILE A 12 7.12 -1.44 -10.55
C ILE A 12 8.44 -2.16 -10.78
N THR A 13 9.41 -1.49 -11.40
CA THR A 13 10.74 -2.06 -11.64
C THR A 13 11.77 -1.39 -10.76
N LEU A 14 12.54 -2.19 -10.05
CA LEU A 14 13.64 -1.76 -9.20
C LEU A 14 14.97 -2.23 -9.80
N THR A 15 16.02 -1.49 -9.52
CA THR A 15 17.40 -1.97 -9.74
C THR A 15 17.85 -2.70 -8.48
N GLY A 16 18.13 -4.00 -8.60
CA GLY A 16 18.55 -4.87 -7.52
C GLY A 16 20.06 -5.17 -7.51
N ALA A 17 20.47 -5.90 -6.49
CA ALA A 17 21.77 -6.53 -6.39
C ALA A 17 21.74 -7.91 -7.09
N ASP A 18 22.25 -8.97 -6.43
CA ASP A 18 22.15 -10.32 -6.93
C ASP A 18 20.71 -10.86 -6.88
N ARG A 19 20.48 -11.98 -7.56
CA ARG A 19 19.19 -12.65 -7.67
C ARG A 19 18.65 -13.10 -6.31
N GLN A 20 19.51 -13.72 -5.49
CA GLN A 20 19.08 -14.32 -4.24
C GLN A 20 18.64 -13.28 -3.21
N THR A 21 19.36 -12.16 -3.11
CA THR A 21 18.95 -11.03 -2.25
C THR A 21 17.52 -10.58 -2.54
N SER A 22 17.12 -10.50 -3.81
CA SER A 22 15.77 -10.10 -4.20
C SER A 22 14.73 -11.14 -3.81
N ILE A 23 15.00 -12.43 -4.03
CA ILE A 23 14.08 -13.52 -3.67
C ILE A 23 13.91 -13.59 -2.15
N ASP A 24 14.99 -13.56 -1.39
CA ASP A 24 14.97 -13.64 0.08
C ASP A 24 14.13 -12.50 0.69
N PHE A 25 14.15 -11.33 0.08
CA PHE A 25 13.37 -10.21 0.59
C PHE A 25 11.92 -10.23 0.08
N TRP A 26 11.70 -10.23 -1.22
CA TRP A 26 10.34 -10.06 -1.77
C TRP A 26 9.45 -11.29 -1.51
N GLU A 27 9.97 -12.48 -1.68
CA GLU A 27 9.24 -13.70 -1.35
C GLU A 27 9.44 -14.08 0.14
N GLY A 28 10.68 -14.11 0.62
CA GLY A 28 11.01 -14.64 1.95
C GLY A 28 10.54 -13.75 3.10
N VAL A 29 10.55 -12.42 2.97
CA VAL A 29 10.08 -11.48 4.00
C VAL A 29 8.66 -11.03 3.75
N LEU A 30 8.34 -10.59 2.53
CA LEU A 30 7.03 -10.01 2.19
C LEU A 30 6.01 -11.01 1.68
N GLY A 31 6.43 -12.25 1.34
CA GLY A 31 5.52 -13.30 0.88
C GLY A 31 4.97 -13.06 -0.52
N MET A 32 5.69 -12.31 -1.36
CA MET A 32 5.35 -12.08 -2.76
C MET A 32 5.93 -13.22 -3.61
N PRO A 33 5.13 -14.12 -4.18
CA PRO A 33 5.65 -15.26 -4.93
C PRO A 33 6.57 -14.83 -6.06
N PHE A 34 7.74 -15.44 -6.16
CA PHE A 34 8.61 -15.33 -7.33
C PHE A 34 7.98 -16.11 -8.49
N ILE A 35 7.61 -15.40 -9.57
CA ILE A 35 6.81 -15.98 -10.66
C ILE A 35 7.72 -16.55 -11.76
N PHE A 36 8.67 -15.75 -12.24
CA PHE A 36 9.65 -16.14 -13.26
C PHE A 36 10.78 -15.12 -13.35
N ASP A 37 11.83 -15.50 -14.06
CA ASP A 37 12.91 -14.62 -14.50
C ASP A 37 13.20 -14.82 -15.99
N GLN A 38 13.83 -13.82 -16.56
CA GLN A 38 14.40 -13.86 -17.91
C GLN A 38 15.57 -12.87 -17.98
N PRO A 39 16.44 -12.93 -19.00
CA PRO A 39 17.40 -11.88 -19.25
C PRO A 39 16.74 -10.53 -19.47
N ASN A 40 17.34 -9.43 -19.00
CA ASN A 40 16.93 -8.09 -19.39
C ASN A 40 17.20 -7.91 -20.90
N LEU A 41 16.16 -7.59 -21.67
CA LEU A 41 16.26 -7.51 -23.14
C LEU A 41 17.17 -6.35 -23.61
N ASP A 42 17.30 -5.30 -22.81
CA ASP A 42 18.14 -4.14 -23.13
C ASP A 42 19.58 -4.30 -22.63
N VAL A 43 19.78 -5.08 -21.55
CA VAL A 43 21.06 -5.34 -20.90
C VAL A 43 21.16 -6.84 -20.56
N PRO A 44 21.55 -7.70 -21.53
CA PRO A 44 21.45 -9.16 -21.38
C PRO A 44 22.27 -9.78 -20.24
N GLU A 45 23.25 -9.09 -19.68
CA GLU A 45 24.00 -9.47 -18.49
C GLU A 45 23.23 -9.28 -17.17
N GLU A 46 22.06 -8.64 -17.23
CA GLU A 46 21.14 -8.50 -16.10
C GLU A 46 20.02 -9.52 -16.18
N GLY A 47 19.66 -10.09 -15.02
CA GLY A 47 18.42 -10.83 -14.85
C GLY A 47 17.23 -9.87 -14.65
N HIS A 48 16.05 -10.30 -15.05
CA HIS A 48 14.79 -9.58 -14.82
C HIS A 48 13.82 -10.49 -14.10
N LEU A 49 13.73 -10.31 -12.78
CA LEU A 49 12.88 -11.10 -11.89
C LEU A 49 11.47 -10.49 -11.80
N TYR A 50 10.47 -11.32 -11.61
CA TYR A 50 9.07 -10.93 -11.46
C TYR A 50 8.45 -11.55 -10.21
N PHE A 51 7.74 -10.73 -9.44
CA PHE A 51 7.04 -11.12 -8.21
C PHE A 51 5.57 -10.71 -8.29
N ASP A 52 4.66 -11.56 -7.79
CA ASP A 52 3.24 -11.23 -7.63
C ASP A 52 3.05 -10.43 -6.32
N VAL A 53 2.54 -9.20 -6.42
CA VAL A 53 2.27 -8.38 -5.24
C VAL A 53 0.97 -8.75 -4.51
N GLY A 54 0.19 -9.69 -5.04
CA GLY A 54 -0.99 -10.24 -4.39
C GLY A 54 -2.30 -9.48 -4.66
N ASP A 55 -2.32 -8.51 -5.57
CA ASP A 55 -3.54 -7.79 -5.98
C ASP A 55 -4.20 -8.40 -7.22
N GLY A 56 -3.62 -9.47 -7.76
CA GLY A 56 -4.07 -10.18 -8.97
C GLY A 56 -3.85 -9.42 -10.28
N ARG A 57 -3.05 -8.35 -10.28
CA ARG A 57 -2.85 -7.50 -11.45
C ARG A 57 -1.46 -6.91 -11.58
N THR A 58 -0.91 -6.38 -10.51
CA THR A 58 0.37 -5.68 -10.49
C THR A 58 1.51 -6.66 -10.22
N THR A 59 2.64 -6.48 -10.91
CA THR A 59 3.88 -7.19 -10.58
C THR A 59 4.93 -6.22 -10.07
N LEU A 60 5.78 -6.70 -9.17
CA LEU A 60 7.03 -6.05 -8.83
C LEU A 60 8.14 -6.76 -9.58
N THR A 61 9.01 -6.01 -10.21
CA THR A 61 10.11 -6.57 -10.99
C THR A 61 11.44 -6.02 -10.52
N VAL A 62 12.51 -6.79 -10.69
CA VAL A 62 13.84 -6.39 -10.25
C VAL A 62 14.87 -6.75 -11.32
N PHE A 63 15.63 -5.77 -11.75
CA PHE A 63 16.83 -6.01 -12.55
C PHE A 63 17.99 -6.40 -11.64
N THR A 64 18.51 -7.61 -11.79
CA THR A 64 19.56 -8.16 -10.94
C THR A 64 20.86 -8.38 -11.73
N ASN A 65 21.99 -8.34 -11.01
CA ASN A 65 23.28 -8.68 -11.57
C ASN A 65 24.16 -9.26 -10.47
N GLU A 66 24.70 -10.46 -10.68
CA GLU A 66 25.48 -11.20 -9.68
C GLU A 66 26.78 -10.50 -9.26
N SER A 67 27.22 -9.49 -10.01
CA SER A 67 28.38 -8.65 -9.64
C SER A 67 28.03 -7.51 -8.68
N ARG A 68 26.74 -7.19 -8.49
CA ARG A 68 26.28 -6.13 -7.59
C ARG A 68 26.15 -6.67 -6.17
N GLN A 69 26.61 -5.87 -5.21
CA GLN A 69 26.42 -6.17 -3.79
C GLN A 69 25.25 -5.39 -3.22
N PRO A 70 24.51 -5.94 -2.27
CA PRO A 70 23.50 -5.19 -1.53
C PRO A 70 24.11 -3.97 -0.84
N ASP A 71 23.41 -2.83 -0.92
CA ASP A 71 23.77 -1.59 -0.23
C ASP A 71 22.54 -1.06 0.51
N ALA A 72 22.54 -1.21 1.83
CA ALA A 72 21.47 -0.77 2.71
C ALA A 72 21.46 0.74 3.01
N THR A 73 22.37 1.51 2.37
CA THR A 73 22.36 2.96 2.49
C THR A 73 21.01 3.52 2.06
N PRO A 74 20.36 4.38 2.88
CA PRO A 74 19.07 4.93 2.53
C PRO A 74 19.05 5.60 1.16
N ASN A 75 18.07 5.24 0.33
CA ASN A 75 17.90 5.84 -0.99
C ASN A 75 17.70 7.36 -0.87
N PRO A 76 18.21 8.14 -1.84
CA PRO A 76 18.03 9.59 -1.86
C PRO A 76 16.55 9.99 -1.79
N ASN A 77 16.26 11.02 -1.00
CA ASN A 77 14.92 11.58 -0.81
C ASN A 77 14.86 13.01 -1.37
N GLY A 78 15.06 13.14 -2.68
CA GLY A 78 15.00 14.41 -3.41
C GLY A 78 13.70 14.57 -4.20
N VAL A 79 13.50 15.77 -4.75
CA VAL A 79 12.34 16.04 -5.62
C VAL A 79 12.39 15.11 -6.85
N GLY A 80 11.27 14.39 -7.09
CA GLY A 80 11.15 13.42 -8.18
C GLY A 80 11.63 12.01 -7.86
N HIS A 81 12.22 11.78 -6.68
CA HIS A 81 12.61 10.44 -6.25
C HIS A 81 11.42 9.70 -5.63
N LEU A 82 11.44 8.38 -5.71
CA LEU A 82 10.50 7.53 -4.99
C LEU A 82 10.80 7.61 -3.49
N HIS A 83 9.85 8.11 -2.69
CA HIS A 83 10.03 8.21 -1.25
C HIS A 83 9.92 6.84 -0.57
N HIS A 84 8.86 6.09 -0.85
CA HIS A 84 8.63 4.74 -0.33
C HIS A 84 7.66 3.96 -1.24
N LEU A 85 7.67 2.64 -1.06
CA LEU A 85 6.67 1.73 -1.61
C LEU A 85 5.75 1.29 -0.48
N ALA A 86 4.45 1.52 -0.63
CA ALA A 86 3.45 1.10 0.34
C ALA A 86 2.65 -0.11 -0.17
N PHE A 87 2.58 -1.16 0.65
CA PHE A 87 1.80 -2.36 0.37
C PHE A 87 0.70 -2.53 1.41
N ASN A 88 -0.49 -2.88 0.93
CA ASN A 88 -1.63 -3.14 1.80
C ASN A 88 -1.50 -4.52 2.46
N VAL A 89 -1.81 -4.59 3.74
CA VAL A 89 -1.91 -5.84 4.49
C VAL A 89 -3.24 -5.91 5.24
N SER A 90 -3.70 -7.12 5.51
CA SER A 90 -4.89 -7.29 6.36
C SER A 90 -4.67 -6.78 7.77
N ARG A 91 -5.73 -6.39 8.48
CA ARG A 91 -5.65 -6.01 9.90
C ARG A 91 -5.00 -7.11 10.75
N ALA A 92 -5.34 -8.37 10.51
CA ALA A 92 -4.76 -9.50 11.24
C ALA A 92 -3.24 -9.63 10.99
N THR A 93 -2.79 -9.44 9.75
CA THR A 93 -1.36 -9.42 9.41
C THR A 93 -0.69 -8.23 10.07
N TYR A 94 -1.26 -7.03 9.95
CA TYR A 94 -0.69 -5.80 10.47
C TYR A 94 -0.37 -5.88 11.98
N THR A 95 -1.26 -6.47 12.78
CA THR A 95 -1.04 -6.65 14.22
C THR A 95 0.19 -7.51 14.57
N GLN A 96 0.72 -8.27 13.61
CA GLN A 96 1.87 -9.15 13.77
C GLN A 96 3.15 -8.63 13.10
N VAL A 97 3.05 -7.57 12.28
CA VAL A 97 4.18 -7.12 11.44
C VAL A 97 5.39 -6.76 12.29
N ALA A 98 5.25 -5.91 13.31
CA ALA A 98 6.36 -5.50 14.18
C ALA A 98 7.10 -6.72 14.75
N LYS A 99 6.36 -7.64 15.39
CA LYS A 99 6.94 -8.87 15.94
C LYS A 99 7.63 -9.74 14.89
N ARG A 100 7.09 -9.78 13.66
CA ARG A 100 7.68 -10.58 12.57
C ARG A 100 8.95 -9.95 12.00
N LEU A 101 9.03 -8.61 11.97
CA LEU A 101 10.23 -7.88 11.59
C LEU A 101 11.31 -8.04 12.68
N ASP A 102 10.96 -7.87 13.97
CA ASP A 102 11.86 -8.11 15.10
C ASP A 102 12.47 -9.52 15.07
N ALA A 103 11.66 -10.52 14.82
CA ALA A 103 12.12 -11.92 14.73
C ALA A 103 13.11 -12.19 13.58
N ARG A 104 13.19 -11.26 12.63
CA ARG A 104 14.13 -11.29 11.49
C ARG A 104 15.31 -10.32 11.68
N GLY A 105 15.34 -9.56 12.77
CA GLY A 105 16.34 -8.52 13.00
C GLY A 105 16.22 -7.33 12.04
N ILE A 106 15.00 -7.07 11.53
CA ILE A 106 14.75 -5.94 10.63
C ILE A 106 14.25 -4.75 11.46
N ASP A 107 15.05 -3.68 11.49
CA ASP A 107 14.69 -2.42 12.15
C ASP A 107 13.46 -1.79 11.50
N HIS A 108 12.56 -1.26 12.34
CA HIS A 108 11.32 -0.64 11.87
C HIS A 108 10.86 0.54 12.73
N SER A 109 9.96 1.35 12.22
CA SER A 109 9.46 2.58 12.88
C SER A 109 8.56 2.35 14.09
N GLY A 110 8.14 1.12 14.37
CA GLY A 110 6.94 0.86 15.16
C GLY A 110 5.66 1.31 14.44
N ASN A 111 4.52 1.07 15.08
CA ASN A 111 3.21 1.46 14.54
C ASN A 111 3.07 2.98 14.48
N LYS A 112 2.56 3.48 13.35
CA LYS A 112 2.24 4.88 13.10
C LYS A 112 0.78 5.03 12.76
N ASP A 113 0.02 5.71 13.60
CA ASP A 113 -1.36 6.11 13.31
C ASP A 113 -1.37 7.26 12.29
N ARG A 114 -2.08 7.09 11.17
CA ARG A 114 -2.26 8.08 10.11
C ARG A 114 -3.70 8.61 10.03
N GLY A 115 -4.52 8.37 11.05
CA GLY A 115 -5.93 8.72 11.10
C GLY A 115 -6.80 7.68 10.40
N PHE A 116 -6.75 7.58 9.09
CA PHE A 116 -7.56 6.64 8.29
C PHE A 116 -6.88 5.30 8.01
N MET A 117 -5.61 5.17 8.35
CA MET A 117 -4.84 3.93 8.24
C MET A 117 -3.77 3.85 9.32
N ASP A 118 -3.28 2.66 9.58
CA ASP A 118 -2.09 2.41 10.38
C ASP A 118 -0.94 1.99 9.47
N SER A 119 0.27 2.42 9.78
CA SER A 119 1.48 2.19 8.97
C SER A 119 2.65 1.73 9.82
N ILE A 120 3.53 0.93 9.24
CA ILE A 120 4.85 0.59 9.75
C ILE A 120 5.87 0.68 8.63
N TYR A 121 7.05 1.25 8.92
CA TYR A 121 8.10 1.52 7.94
C TYR A 121 9.36 0.76 8.29
N PHE A 122 10.02 0.19 7.29
CA PHE A 122 11.31 -0.48 7.38
C PHE A 122 12.03 -0.37 6.03
N ARG A 123 13.26 -0.87 5.94
CA ARG A 123 14.01 -0.83 4.68
C ARG A 123 14.23 -2.23 4.14
N ASP A 124 14.27 -2.30 2.81
CA ASP A 124 14.75 -3.47 2.12
C ASP A 124 16.30 -3.54 2.19
N PRO A 125 16.94 -4.63 1.73
CA PRO A 125 18.39 -4.76 1.73
C PRO A 125 19.14 -3.75 0.85
N LEU A 126 18.42 -2.96 0.04
CA LEU A 126 18.96 -1.99 -0.91
C LEU A 126 18.64 -0.54 -0.51
N GLY A 127 18.24 -0.32 0.75
CA GLY A 127 17.97 1.01 1.29
C GLY A 127 16.64 1.63 0.88
N GLN A 128 15.78 0.94 0.08
CA GLN A 128 14.47 1.44 -0.26
C GLN A 128 13.54 1.41 0.96
N LEU A 129 12.85 2.51 1.21
CA LEU A 129 11.86 2.57 2.29
C LEU A 129 10.59 1.83 1.86
N ILE A 130 10.19 0.87 2.68
CA ILE A 130 8.97 0.07 2.52
C ILE A 130 7.97 0.48 3.60
N GLU A 131 6.72 0.56 3.24
CA GLU A 131 5.60 0.75 4.16
C GLU A 131 4.65 -0.44 4.05
N LEU A 132 4.25 -0.99 5.18
CA LEU A 132 3.06 -1.85 5.25
C LEU A 132 1.94 -1.05 5.89
N ALA A 133 0.84 -0.92 5.17
CA ALA A 133 -0.31 -0.13 5.58
C ALA A 133 -1.57 -0.98 5.70
N CYS A 134 -2.45 -0.60 6.62
CA CYS A 134 -3.75 -1.22 6.79
C CYS A 134 -4.80 -0.14 7.02
N TYR A 135 -5.84 -0.11 6.21
CA TYR A 135 -6.97 0.80 6.44
C TYR A 135 -7.68 0.48 7.75
N LYS A 136 -8.19 1.54 8.42
CA LYS A 136 -9.00 1.44 9.64
C LYS A 136 -10.49 1.26 9.35
N PHE A 137 -10.88 1.23 8.09
CA PHE A 137 -12.26 1.13 7.65
C PHE A 137 -12.39 0.17 6.47
N GLU A 138 -13.62 -0.33 6.27
CA GLU A 138 -14.01 -1.10 5.10
C GLU A 138 -15.07 -0.30 4.32
N PRO A 139 -14.91 -0.12 3.00
CA PRO A 139 -15.90 0.55 2.19
C PRO A 139 -17.21 -0.24 2.10
N PRO A 140 -18.36 0.42 1.93
CA PRO A 140 -19.59 -0.27 1.55
C PRO A 140 -19.45 -1.05 0.23
N VAL A 141 -20.26 -2.08 0.05
CA VAL A 141 -20.24 -2.89 -1.18
C VAL A 141 -20.41 -2.01 -2.41
N GLY A 142 -19.52 -2.17 -3.39
CA GLY A 142 -19.52 -1.38 -4.63
C GLY A 142 -18.87 0.01 -4.51
N VAL A 143 -18.38 0.39 -3.34
CA VAL A 143 -17.66 1.64 -3.08
C VAL A 143 -16.16 1.38 -2.94
N THR A 144 -15.31 2.25 -3.48
CA THR A 144 -13.87 2.12 -3.34
C THR A 144 -13.35 2.85 -2.08
N HIS A 145 -12.18 2.45 -1.56
CA HIS A 145 -11.50 3.19 -0.50
C HIS A 145 -11.29 4.67 -0.87
N ALA A 146 -10.95 4.94 -2.12
CA ALA A 146 -10.77 6.30 -2.62
C ALA A 146 -12.06 7.13 -2.54
N ALA A 147 -13.22 6.54 -2.79
CA ALA A 147 -14.51 7.22 -2.67
C ALA A 147 -14.84 7.58 -1.21
N VAL A 148 -14.57 6.67 -0.27
CA VAL A 148 -14.73 6.93 1.17
C VAL A 148 -13.79 8.05 1.62
N LEU A 149 -12.52 7.99 1.24
CA LEU A 149 -11.53 9.02 1.59
C LEU A 149 -11.89 10.40 1.00
N LEU A 150 -12.41 10.43 -0.23
CA LEU A 150 -12.88 11.68 -0.86
C LEU A 150 -14.05 12.30 -0.08
N GLU A 151 -15.04 11.52 0.34
CA GLU A 151 -16.17 12.01 1.12
C GLU A 151 -15.74 12.42 2.54
N ALA A 152 -14.91 11.61 3.21
CA ALA A 152 -14.33 11.94 4.51
C ALA A 152 -13.48 13.23 4.45
N HIS A 153 -12.74 13.44 3.34
CA HIS A 153 -12.01 14.69 3.15
C HIS A 153 -12.94 15.92 3.04
N LYS A 154 -14.07 15.82 2.34
CA LYS A 154 -15.05 16.91 2.26
C LYS A 154 -15.60 17.27 3.64
N LEU A 155 -15.98 16.26 4.43
CA LEU A 155 -16.44 16.43 5.80
C LEU A 155 -15.35 17.08 6.67
N ARG A 156 -14.10 16.61 6.57
CA ARG A 156 -12.97 17.20 7.27
C ARG A 156 -12.81 18.70 6.95
N VAL A 157 -12.86 19.05 5.67
CA VAL A 157 -12.74 20.45 5.25
C VAL A 157 -13.92 21.29 5.75
N GLN A 158 -15.14 20.76 5.66
CA GLN A 158 -16.34 21.46 6.15
C GLN A 158 -16.29 21.70 7.67
N ARG A 159 -15.66 20.80 8.43
CA ARG A 159 -15.50 20.89 9.89
C ARG A 159 -14.20 21.58 10.31
N GLU A 160 -13.43 22.10 9.37
CA GLU A 160 -12.14 22.77 9.61
C GLU A 160 -11.15 21.90 10.41
N ALA A 161 -11.28 20.56 10.32
CA ALA A 161 -10.42 19.62 11.02
C ALA A 161 -9.06 19.47 10.33
N TYR A 162 -8.00 19.30 11.11
CA TYR A 162 -6.62 19.16 10.59
C TYR A 162 -6.42 17.91 9.74
N ASN A 163 -6.92 16.76 10.20
CA ASN A 163 -6.79 15.46 9.54
C ASN A 163 -8.12 14.71 9.50
N ILE A 164 -8.20 13.67 8.69
CA ILE A 164 -9.33 12.73 8.69
C ILE A 164 -9.27 11.91 9.97
N SER A 165 -10.38 11.88 10.73
CA SER A 165 -10.59 11.08 11.94
C SER A 165 -11.59 9.96 11.69
N ASP A 166 -11.76 9.07 12.66
CA ASP A 166 -12.73 7.97 12.63
C ASP A 166 -14.17 8.48 12.43
N GLU A 167 -14.52 9.64 13.01
CA GLU A 167 -15.82 10.29 12.82
C GLU A 167 -16.07 10.67 11.36
N HIS A 168 -15.07 11.27 10.69
CA HIS A 168 -15.20 11.60 9.27
C HIS A 168 -15.36 10.36 8.38
N LEU A 169 -14.72 9.27 8.76
CA LEU A 169 -14.83 7.99 8.05
C LEU A 169 -16.21 7.36 8.25
N ALA A 170 -16.71 7.35 9.50
CA ALA A 170 -18.03 6.81 9.82
C ALA A 170 -19.15 7.54 9.06
N ASP A 171 -19.14 8.87 9.10
CA ASP A 171 -20.12 9.70 8.41
C ASP A 171 -20.03 9.55 6.88
N ALA A 172 -18.80 9.45 6.33
CA ALA A 172 -18.60 9.22 4.90
C ALA A 172 -19.15 7.86 4.46
N ILE A 173 -18.96 6.82 5.26
CA ILE A 173 -19.49 5.47 5.01
C ILE A 173 -21.03 5.51 5.06
N GLU A 174 -21.62 6.19 6.03
CA GLU A 174 -23.08 6.35 6.13
C GLU A 174 -23.64 7.03 4.88
N ILE A 175 -23.11 8.19 4.50
CA ILE A 175 -23.51 8.93 3.30
C ILE A 175 -23.43 8.07 2.03
N LEU A 176 -22.35 7.32 1.86
CA LEU A 176 -22.14 6.49 0.68
C LEU A 176 -23.04 5.25 0.69
N THR A 177 -23.32 4.69 1.87
CA THR A 177 -24.25 3.58 2.02
C THR A 177 -25.68 4.00 1.66
N GLU A 178 -26.12 5.17 2.11
CA GLU A 178 -27.44 5.70 1.77
C GLU A 178 -27.65 5.91 0.27
N ARG A 179 -26.60 6.36 -0.44
CA ARG A 179 -26.63 6.54 -1.89
C ARG A 179 -26.76 5.23 -2.68
N THR A 180 -26.34 4.12 -2.09
CA THR A 180 -26.34 2.79 -2.74
C THR A 180 -27.45 1.88 -2.25
N THR A 181 -28.14 2.24 -1.17
CA THR A 181 -29.17 1.42 -0.55
C THR A 181 -30.56 1.88 -0.97
N HIS A 182 -31.41 0.93 -1.39
CA HIS A 182 -32.82 1.15 -1.64
C HIS A 182 -33.64 0.64 -0.45
N SER A 183 -34.60 1.44 0.03
CA SER A 183 -35.50 1.08 1.12
C SER A 183 -36.92 1.41 0.74
N LEU A 184 -37.84 0.55 1.13
CA LEU A 184 -39.28 0.81 1.04
C LEU A 184 -39.78 1.72 2.18
N SER A 185 -38.99 1.97 3.21
CA SER A 185 -39.30 2.91 4.27
C SER A 185 -39.20 4.34 3.75
N PRO A 186 -40.27 5.12 3.80
CA PRO A 186 -40.27 6.53 3.39
C PRO A 186 -39.54 7.44 4.41
N ASP A 187 -39.38 6.97 5.64
CA ASP A 187 -38.84 7.75 6.74
C ASP A 187 -37.62 7.06 7.35
N ARG A 188 -36.47 7.53 7.01
CA ARG A 188 -35.16 7.06 7.55
C ARG A 188 -34.70 7.87 8.75
N GLY A 189 -35.41 8.91 9.08
CA GLY A 189 -35.06 9.89 10.13
C GLY A 189 -35.83 9.67 11.42
N VAL A 190 -36.03 8.42 11.87
CA VAL A 190 -36.66 8.16 13.17
C VAL A 190 -35.82 8.74 14.28
N LYS A 191 -36.24 9.91 14.79
CA LYS A 191 -35.70 10.42 16.06
C LYS A 191 -36.25 9.55 17.19
N ILE A 192 -35.42 8.62 17.65
CA ILE A 192 -35.71 7.88 18.88
C ILE A 192 -35.41 8.85 20.04
N SER A 193 -36.43 9.36 20.68
CA SER A 193 -36.28 10.05 21.98
C SER A 193 -36.33 8.98 23.06
N TYR A 194 -35.25 8.81 23.79
CA TYR A 194 -35.19 8.00 25.01
C TYR A 194 -35.65 8.85 26.21
#